data_da6942e8ad9c798259cb5558cebd3f10
#
_entry.id   da6942e8ad9c798259cb5558cebd3f10
#
_cell.length_a   1.000
_cell.length_b   1.000
_cell.length_c   1.000
_cell.angle_alpha   90.00
_cell.angle_beta   90.00
_cell.angle_gamma   90.00
#
_symmetry.space_group_name_H-M   'P 1'
#
loop_
_entity.id
_entity.type
_entity.pdbx_description
1 polymer ?
#
loop_
_entity_poly.entity_id
_entity_poly.type
_entity_poly.pdbx_seq_one_letter_code
_entity_poly.pdbx_strand_id
1 'polypeptide(L)'
;MATKTKSTKAVKKPPVKHIGLVKNDAYLQPYEDAIRGRHEHALWKLNVLTNNGKTKLTDFANGHKYYGLHKAARGWVFREWAPNAKEIYLVGDFNNWEENEKYKAKRIDEAGNWELKLPTKAMKHGDLFKMHVYWDGGMGERIPAWATRVVQDEDTKIFSAQVWNPEPYEWKKKTFKPNKSPLLIYECHVGMAQDAEKVGTYNEFRENVLPRVKADGYNCIQIMAIQEH
;
A
#
# COMPACT_ATOMS: atom_id res chain seq x y z
N MET A 1 -65.99 -16.29 43.94
CA MET A 1 -65.52 -15.73 42.63
C MET A 1 -64.06 -16.14 42.38
N ALA A 2 -63.81 -17.08 41.47
CA ALA A 2 -62.49 -17.58 41.21
C ALA A 2 -61.92 -16.81 40.02
N THR A 3 -60.86 -16.09 40.27
CA THR A 3 -60.12 -15.34 39.23
C THR A 3 -59.25 -16.28 38.39
N LYS A 4 -59.58 -16.42 37.11
CA LYS A 4 -58.79 -17.17 36.11
C LYS A 4 -57.55 -16.38 35.75
N THR A 5 -56.38 -16.86 36.18
CA THR A 5 -55.05 -16.37 35.74
C THR A 5 -54.84 -16.77 34.26
N LYS A 6 -54.71 -15.80 33.38
CA LYS A 6 -54.36 -16.02 31.98
C LYS A 6 -52.88 -16.40 31.90
N SER A 7 -52.61 -17.65 31.48
CA SER A 7 -51.27 -18.12 31.10
C SER A 7 -50.80 -17.36 29.88
N THR A 8 -49.74 -16.57 30.02
CA THR A 8 -49.02 -15.93 28.93
C THR A 8 -48.21 -17.01 28.17
N LYS A 9 -48.63 -17.34 26.95
CA LYS A 9 -47.85 -18.20 26.05
C LYS A 9 -46.47 -17.58 25.79
N ALA A 10 -45.43 -18.26 26.21
CA ALA A 10 -44.04 -17.90 25.88
C ALA A 10 -43.85 -17.78 24.35
N VAL A 11 -43.49 -16.63 23.88
CA VAL A 11 -43.16 -16.38 22.48
C VAL A 11 -41.91 -17.22 22.18
N LYS A 12 -42.07 -18.28 21.37
CA LYS A 12 -40.93 -19.06 20.89
C LYS A 12 -40.04 -18.12 20.02
N LYS A 13 -38.84 -17.84 20.52
CA LYS A 13 -37.81 -17.17 19.70
C LYS A 13 -37.58 -18.00 18.42
N PRO A 14 -37.49 -17.35 17.24
CA PRO A 14 -37.19 -18.07 16.02
C PRO A 14 -35.86 -18.82 16.18
N PRO A 15 -35.67 -19.99 15.53
CA PRO A 15 -34.46 -20.77 15.65
C PRO A 15 -33.26 -19.92 15.22
N VAL A 16 -32.26 -19.82 16.08
CA VAL A 16 -31.02 -19.09 15.82
C VAL A 16 -30.33 -19.83 14.66
N LYS A 17 -30.18 -19.17 13.53
CA LYS A 17 -29.46 -19.72 12.38
C LYS A 17 -27.97 -19.57 12.68
N HIS A 18 -27.34 -20.66 13.12
CA HIS A 18 -25.91 -20.69 13.38
C HIS A 18 -25.13 -20.35 12.11
N ILE A 19 -24.02 -19.61 12.27
CA ILE A 19 -23.06 -19.35 11.19
C ILE A 19 -22.44 -20.67 10.75
N GLY A 20 -22.15 -20.85 9.47
CA GLY A 20 -21.65 -22.12 8.92
C GLY A 20 -20.42 -22.68 9.65
N LEU A 21 -19.53 -21.79 10.13
CA LEU A 21 -18.35 -22.17 10.91
C LEU A 21 -18.77 -22.84 12.25
N VAL A 22 -19.67 -22.24 13.01
CA VAL A 22 -20.17 -22.76 14.29
C VAL A 22 -21.03 -24.01 14.10
N LYS A 23 -21.76 -24.10 13.01
CA LYS A 23 -22.54 -25.28 12.66
C LYS A 23 -21.64 -26.51 12.42
N ASN A 24 -20.46 -26.29 11.87
CA ASN A 24 -19.53 -27.36 11.52
C ASN A 24 -18.59 -27.75 12.68
N ASP A 25 -18.46 -26.88 13.69
CA ASP A 25 -17.61 -27.10 14.86
C ASP A 25 -18.32 -26.68 16.15
N ALA A 26 -18.74 -27.66 16.94
CA ALA A 26 -19.47 -27.44 18.18
C ALA A 26 -18.63 -26.70 19.26
N TYR A 27 -17.30 -26.81 19.23
CA TYR A 27 -16.42 -26.11 20.15
C TYR A 27 -16.46 -24.58 19.97
N LEU A 28 -16.93 -24.10 18.81
CA LEU A 28 -17.08 -22.67 18.52
C LEU A 28 -18.40 -22.09 19.04
N GLN A 29 -19.36 -22.89 19.51
CA GLN A 29 -20.65 -22.40 19.99
C GLN A 29 -20.53 -21.35 21.11
N PRO A 30 -19.65 -21.49 22.13
CA PRO A 30 -19.49 -20.46 23.16
C PRO A 30 -18.99 -19.12 22.63
N TYR A 31 -18.40 -19.11 21.43
CA TYR A 31 -17.80 -17.93 20.78
C TYR A 31 -18.63 -17.38 19.63
N GLU A 32 -19.85 -17.92 19.41
CA GLU A 32 -20.68 -17.55 18.26
C GLU A 32 -20.94 -16.05 18.16
N ASP A 33 -21.25 -15.39 19.27
CA ASP A 33 -21.50 -13.96 19.30
C ASP A 33 -20.27 -13.14 18.90
N ALA A 34 -19.08 -13.55 19.35
CA ALA A 34 -17.84 -12.90 18.99
C ALA A 34 -17.52 -13.09 17.49
N ILE A 35 -17.76 -14.29 16.96
CA ILE A 35 -17.56 -14.61 15.54
C ILE A 35 -18.53 -13.81 14.69
N ARG A 36 -19.81 -13.75 15.09
CA ARG A 36 -20.84 -12.97 14.41
C ARG A 36 -20.50 -11.49 14.41
N GLY A 37 -20.13 -10.93 15.56
CA GLY A 37 -19.75 -9.52 15.67
C GLY A 37 -18.58 -9.13 14.78
N ARG A 38 -17.55 -9.99 14.67
CA ARG A 38 -16.43 -9.78 13.73
C ARG A 38 -16.88 -9.80 12.27
N HIS A 39 -17.76 -10.72 11.92
CA HIS A 39 -18.32 -10.80 10.57
C HIS A 39 -19.15 -9.58 10.22
N GLU A 40 -20.04 -9.17 11.12
CA GLU A 40 -20.87 -7.97 10.94
C GLU A 40 -20.01 -6.71 10.83
N HIS A 41 -18.96 -6.59 11.66
CA HIS A 41 -18.02 -5.49 11.55
C HIS A 41 -17.28 -5.47 10.21
N ALA A 42 -16.85 -6.63 9.71
CA ALA A 42 -16.20 -6.73 8.41
C ALA A 42 -17.15 -6.29 7.27
N LEU A 43 -18.42 -6.71 7.30
CA LEU A 43 -19.43 -6.29 6.32
C LEU A 43 -19.74 -4.79 6.43
N TRP A 44 -19.87 -4.27 7.65
CA TRP A 44 -20.04 -2.84 7.86
C TRP A 44 -18.87 -2.06 7.26
N LYS A 45 -17.62 -2.48 7.55
CA LYS A 45 -16.42 -1.82 7.02
C LYS A 45 -16.39 -1.89 5.50
N LEU A 46 -16.71 -3.04 4.91
CA LEU A 46 -16.83 -3.18 3.46
C LEU A 46 -17.82 -2.18 2.87
N ASN A 47 -19.00 -2.05 3.47
CA ASN A 47 -20.02 -1.10 3.01
C ASN A 47 -19.53 0.36 3.10
N VAL A 48 -18.81 0.72 4.17
CA VAL A 48 -18.20 2.05 4.31
C VAL A 48 -17.18 2.30 3.20
N LEU A 49 -16.25 1.36 2.97
CA LEU A 49 -15.18 1.50 1.97
C LEU A 49 -15.70 1.52 0.53
N THR A 50 -16.80 0.83 0.27
CA THR A 50 -17.40 0.74 -1.07
C THR A 50 -18.56 1.72 -1.27
N ASN A 51 -18.78 2.65 -0.34
CA ASN A 51 -19.95 3.53 -0.36
C ASN A 51 -21.26 2.75 -0.58
N ASN A 52 -21.50 1.73 0.26
CA ASN A 52 -22.63 0.80 0.17
C ASN A 52 -22.71 0.07 -1.19
N GLY A 53 -21.57 -0.37 -1.71
CA GLY A 53 -21.48 -1.14 -2.97
C GLY A 53 -21.56 -0.30 -4.25
N LYS A 54 -21.55 1.03 -4.15
CA LYS A 54 -21.53 1.92 -5.33
C LYS A 54 -20.16 1.92 -6.02
N THR A 55 -19.10 1.63 -5.31
CA THR A 55 -17.73 1.47 -5.82
C THR A 55 -17.19 0.09 -5.45
N LYS A 56 -16.18 -0.39 -6.16
CA LYS A 56 -15.52 -1.65 -5.84
C LYS A 56 -14.48 -1.43 -4.75
N LEU A 57 -14.18 -2.45 -3.96
CA LEU A 57 -13.10 -2.39 -2.98
C LEU A 57 -11.73 -2.12 -3.64
N THR A 58 -11.53 -2.63 -4.87
CA THR A 58 -10.35 -2.34 -5.68
C THR A 58 -10.20 -0.86 -6.04
N ASP A 59 -11.30 -0.11 -6.13
CA ASP A 59 -11.26 1.33 -6.41
C ASP A 59 -10.82 2.10 -5.16
N PHE A 60 -11.20 1.63 -3.97
CA PHE A 60 -10.73 2.18 -2.71
C PHE A 60 -9.21 1.95 -2.53
N ALA A 61 -8.70 0.79 -2.94
CA ALA A 61 -7.30 0.40 -2.81
C ALA A 61 -6.34 1.12 -3.78
N ASN A 62 -6.75 2.23 -4.40
CA ASN A 62 -5.98 3.01 -5.37
C ASN A 62 -5.28 4.24 -4.79
N GLY A 63 -5.07 4.30 -3.48
CA GLY A 63 -4.39 5.42 -2.80
C GLY A 63 -3.02 5.76 -3.40
N HIS A 64 -2.27 4.76 -3.85
CA HIS A 64 -0.98 4.92 -4.53
C HIS A 64 -1.06 5.66 -5.88
N LYS A 65 -2.25 5.78 -6.48
CA LYS A 65 -2.50 6.57 -7.70
C LYS A 65 -2.97 7.99 -7.39
N TYR A 66 -3.34 8.25 -6.15
CA TYR A 66 -3.86 9.53 -5.72
C TYR A 66 -2.85 10.31 -4.87
N TYR A 67 -2.29 9.65 -3.83
CA TYR A 67 -1.29 10.23 -2.95
C TYR A 67 0.13 10.11 -3.52
N GLY A 68 1.04 10.91 -3.00
CA GLY A 68 2.40 11.02 -3.48
C GLY A 68 2.55 12.06 -4.59
N LEU A 69 3.68 12.01 -5.28
CA LEU A 69 4.01 12.92 -6.38
C LEU A 69 3.76 12.24 -7.72
N HIS A 70 2.86 12.80 -8.51
CA HIS A 70 2.50 12.27 -9.83
C HIS A 70 2.73 13.27 -10.94
N LYS A 71 3.23 12.78 -12.07
CA LYS A 71 3.25 13.53 -13.32
C LYS A 71 1.84 13.60 -13.90
N ALA A 72 1.37 14.81 -14.15
CA ALA A 72 0.10 15.09 -14.82
C ALA A 72 0.35 15.74 -16.19
N ALA A 73 -0.70 15.84 -17.02
CA ALA A 73 -0.59 16.42 -18.37
C ALA A 73 -0.03 17.85 -18.39
N ARG A 74 -0.30 18.64 -17.35
CA ARG A 74 0.11 20.06 -17.26
C ARG A 74 1.13 20.36 -16.17
N GLY A 75 1.77 19.34 -15.59
CA GLY A 75 2.74 19.55 -14.52
C GLY A 75 2.83 18.40 -13.54
N TRP A 76 3.02 18.71 -12.28
CA TRP A 76 3.11 17.77 -11.17
C TRP A 76 1.96 18.00 -10.20
N VAL A 77 1.45 16.93 -9.61
CA VAL A 77 0.47 16.97 -8.52
C VAL A 77 1.04 16.15 -7.38
N PHE A 78 1.22 16.80 -6.26
CA PHE A 78 1.59 16.16 -5.00
C PHE A 78 0.37 16.14 -4.09
N ARG A 79 0.12 15.00 -3.43
CA ARG A 79 -0.90 14.87 -2.38
C ARG A 79 -0.38 14.06 -1.22
N GLU A 80 -0.79 14.48 -0.02
CA GLU A 80 -0.45 13.80 1.22
C GLU A 80 -1.64 13.82 2.17
N TRP A 81 -1.74 12.80 3.02
CA TRP A 81 -2.71 12.78 4.11
C TRP A 81 -1.99 13.06 5.43
N ALA A 82 -2.25 14.22 6.01
CA ALA A 82 -1.63 14.67 7.25
C ALA A 82 -2.65 15.50 8.06
N PRO A 83 -3.59 14.84 8.76
CA PRO A 83 -4.72 15.52 9.41
C PRO A 83 -4.30 16.49 10.49
N ASN A 84 -3.18 16.27 11.17
CA ASN A 84 -2.68 17.10 12.25
C ASN A 84 -1.64 18.14 11.79
N ALA A 85 -1.28 18.15 10.49
CA ALA A 85 -0.38 19.15 9.96
C ALA A 85 -1.05 20.53 9.89
N LYS A 86 -0.26 21.58 10.13
CA LYS A 86 -0.63 22.98 9.97
C LYS A 86 -0.12 23.55 8.66
N GLU A 87 1.10 23.18 8.29
CA GLU A 87 1.73 23.56 7.02
C GLU A 87 2.57 22.41 6.48
N ILE A 88 2.66 22.32 5.16
CA ILE A 88 3.51 21.36 4.46
C ILE A 88 4.19 22.08 3.31
N TYR A 89 5.53 22.03 3.27
CA TYR A 89 6.35 22.50 2.16
C TYR A 89 7.08 21.32 1.54
N LEU A 90 7.24 21.32 0.21
CA LEU A 90 8.22 20.46 -0.45
C LEU A 90 9.55 21.17 -0.55
N VAL A 91 10.60 20.50 -0.12
CA VAL A 91 11.99 20.96 -0.22
C VAL A 91 12.82 19.90 -0.95
N GLY A 92 13.77 20.32 -1.77
CA GLY A 92 14.59 19.41 -2.55
C GLY A 92 15.50 20.12 -3.53
N ASP A 93 16.11 19.38 -4.45
CA ASP A 93 17.05 19.89 -5.44
C ASP A 93 16.46 21.01 -6.32
N PHE A 94 15.17 21.02 -6.50
CA PHE A 94 14.43 22.01 -7.31
C PHE A 94 14.28 23.39 -6.63
N ASN A 95 14.57 23.52 -5.36
CA ASN A 95 14.49 24.80 -4.61
C ASN A 95 15.64 24.95 -3.59
N ASN A 96 16.78 24.28 -3.84
CA ASN A 96 17.96 24.32 -2.97
C ASN A 96 17.68 23.90 -1.52
N TRP A 97 16.70 23.02 -1.32
CA TRP A 97 16.27 22.53 0.00
C TRP A 97 15.72 23.62 0.94
N GLU A 98 15.28 24.74 0.36
CA GLU A 98 14.71 25.86 1.08
C GLU A 98 13.19 25.91 0.93
N GLU A 99 12.51 26.35 1.98
CA GLU A 99 11.07 26.57 1.93
C GLU A 99 10.74 27.78 1.04
N ASN A 100 9.68 27.59 0.25
CA ASN A 100 9.19 28.61 -0.65
C ASN A 100 7.67 28.48 -0.82
N GLU A 101 6.94 29.58 -0.79
CA GLU A 101 5.49 29.60 -0.95
C GLU A 101 4.98 28.93 -2.24
N LYS A 102 5.80 28.91 -3.29
CA LYS A 102 5.50 28.19 -4.52
C LYS A 102 5.37 26.66 -4.29
N TYR A 103 6.09 26.12 -3.31
CA TYR A 103 6.14 24.71 -2.97
C TYR A 103 5.36 24.35 -1.70
N LYS A 104 4.52 25.28 -1.22
CA LYS A 104 3.61 25.07 -0.10
C LYS A 104 2.35 24.33 -0.55
N ALA A 105 2.05 23.22 0.08
CA ALA A 105 0.82 22.49 -0.14
C ALA A 105 -0.37 23.20 0.53
N LYS A 106 -1.55 23.02 -0.02
CA LYS A 106 -2.81 23.54 0.53
C LYS A 106 -3.63 22.40 1.10
N ARG A 107 -4.18 22.59 2.27
CA ARG A 107 -5.18 21.67 2.84
C ARG A 107 -6.46 21.81 2.00
N ILE A 108 -6.97 20.67 1.49
CA ILE A 108 -8.10 20.65 0.57
C ILE A 108 -9.40 20.18 1.20
N ASP A 109 -9.34 19.57 2.40
CA ASP A 109 -10.53 19.14 3.13
C ASP A 109 -10.28 19.02 4.64
N GLU A 110 -11.35 18.77 5.39
CA GLU A 110 -11.31 18.56 6.84
C GLU A 110 -10.71 17.19 7.23
N ALA A 111 -10.72 16.22 6.33
CA ALA A 111 -10.13 14.91 6.56
C ALA A 111 -8.59 14.95 6.63
N GLY A 112 -7.99 16.08 6.27
CA GLY A 112 -6.56 16.31 6.35
C GLY A 112 -5.80 15.96 5.09
N ASN A 113 -6.45 16.02 3.96
CA ASN A 113 -5.80 15.88 2.67
C ASN A 113 -5.16 17.20 2.24
N TRP A 114 -3.95 17.10 1.71
CA TRP A 114 -3.16 18.22 1.22
C TRP A 114 -2.87 18.05 -0.26
N GLU A 115 -2.84 19.14 -1.02
CA GLU A 115 -2.53 19.15 -2.44
C GLU A 115 -1.60 20.30 -2.81
N LEU A 116 -0.64 20.01 -3.70
CA LEU A 116 0.20 21.00 -4.36
C LEU A 116 0.25 20.70 -5.86
N LYS A 117 -0.03 21.71 -6.68
CA LYS A 117 0.09 21.64 -8.14
C LYS A 117 1.23 22.52 -8.62
N LEU A 118 2.12 21.93 -9.40
CA LEU A 118 3.31 22.60 -9.90
C LEU A 118 3.40 22.49 -11.43
N PRO A 119 3.98 23.50 -12.11
CA PRO A 119 4.21 23.42 -13.54
C PRO A 119 5.24 22.36 -13.88
N THR A 120 5.26 21.89 -15.13
CA THR A 120 6.15 20.82 -15.61
C THR A 120 7.62 21.08 -15.30
N LYS A 121 8.06 22.34 -15.41
CA LYS A 121 9.47 22.74 -15.21
C LYS A 121 9.87 22.91 -13.74
N ALA A 122 8.93 22.72 -12.80
CA ALA A 122 9.22 22.92 -11.38
C ALA A 122 10.09 21.81 -10.77
N MET A 123 10.03 20.61 -11.35
CA MET A 123 10.79 19.43 -10.93
C MET A 123 11.19 18.63 -12.15
N LYS A 124 12.27 17.86 -12.06
CA LYS A 124 12.73 16.92 -13.09
C LYS A 124 12.91 15.52 -12.51
N HIS A 125 12.91 14.52 -13.37
CA HIS A 125 13.24 13.15 -13.01
C HIS A 125 14.61 13.09 -12.32
N GLY A 126 14.69 12.40 -11.20
CA GLY A 126 15.90 12.23 -10.40
C GLY A 126 16.08 13.25 -9.26
N ASP A 127 15.37 14.38 -9.25
CA ASP A 127 15.47 15.34 -8.14
C ASP A 127 15.14 14.65 -6.81
N LEU A 128 15.93 14.91 -5.77
CA LEU A 128 15.68 14.48 -4.40
C LEU A 128 14.77 15.48 -3.69
N PHE A 129 13.90 14.98 -2.80
CA PHE A 129 13.01 15.84 -2.05
C PHE A 129 12.52 15.22 -0.75
N LYS A 130 12.05 16.09 0.14
CA LYS A 130 11.32 15.77 1.37
C LYS A 130 10.17 16.73 1.57
N MET A 131 9.41 16.52 2.64
CA MET A 131 8.45 17.46 3.17
C MET A 131 8.99 18.07 4.46
N HIS A 132 8.87 19.39 4.61
CA HIS A 132 8.82 20.03 5.91
C HIS A 132 7.36 20.07 6.37
N VAL A 133 7.08 19.40 7.46
CA VAL A 133 5.73 19.29 8.03
C VAL A 133 5.72 20.01 9.38
N TYR A 134 4.81 20.96 9.53
CA TYR A 134 4.57 21.69 10.76
C TYR A 134 3.30 21.19 11.45
N TRP A 135 3.35 21.04 12.75
CA TRP A 135 2.22 20.68 13.62
C TRP A 135 2.25 21.47 14.90
N ASP A 136 1.22 21.36 15.75
CA ASP A 136 1.21 22.05 17.04
C ASP A 136 2.39 21.58 17.91
N GLY A 137 3.29 22.52 18.20
CA GLY A 137 4.47 22.29 19.05
C GLY A 137 5.73 21.80 18.34
N GLY A 138 5.75 21.74 16.99
CA GLY A 138 6.96 21.32 16.30
C GLY A 138 6.91 21.31 14.78
N MET A 139 8.05 20.94 14.21
CA MET A 139 8.22 20.66 12.79
C MET A 139 9.20 19.52 12.59
N GLY A 140 9.21 18.94 11.41
CA GLY A 140 10.21 17.94 11.03
C GLY A 140 10.19 17.60 9.55
N GLU A 141 11.34 17.14 9.08
CA GLU A 141 11.45 16.54 7.76
C GLU A 141 10.75 15.18 7.71
N ARG A 142 10.05 14.93 6.63
CA ARG A 142 9.40 13.63 6.36
C ARG A 142 9.56 13.25 4.90
N ILE A 143 9.75 11.98 4.64
CA ILE A 143 9.56 11.39 3.32
C ILE A 143 8.05 11.25 3.12
N PRO A 144 7.49 11.62 1.96
CA PRO A 144 6.07 11.37 1.68
C PRO A 144 5.70 9.91 1.86
N ALA A 145 4.56 9.64 2.51
CA ALA A 145 4.11 8.27 2.80
C ALA A 145 3.89 7.42 1.53
N TRP A 146 3.61 8.07 0.42
CA TRP A 146 3.41 7.45 -0.90
C TRP A 146 4.53 7.78 -1.89
N ALA A 147 5.76 7.94 -1.40
CA ALA A 147 6.92 8.09 -2.29
C ALA A 147 7.08 6.84 -3.16
N THR A 148 7.16 7.02 -4.48
CA THR A 148 7.33 5.92 -5.44
C THR A 148 8.75 5.40 -5.50
N ARG A 149 9.71 6.22 -5.10
CA ARG A 149 11.12 5.86 -4.98
C ARG A 149 11.74 6.61 -3.81
N VAL A 150 12.52 5.86 -3.03
CA VAL A 150 13.32 6.38 -1.93
C VAL A 150 14.76 5.96 -2.20
N VAL A 151 15.70 6.84 -1.98
CA VAL A 151 17.13 6.59 -2.14
C VAL A 151 17.88 7.01 -0.89
N GLN A 152 18.94 6.29 -0.59
CA GLN A 152 19.85 6.59 0.51
C GLN A 152 21.09 7.28 -0.04
N ASP A 153 21.51 8.37 0.59
CA ASP A 153 22.77 9.03 0.29
C ASP A 153 23.95 8.16 0.77
N GLU A 154 24.95 7.98 -0.09
CA GLU A 154 26.06 7.06 0.16
C GLU A 154 26.95 7.50 1.33
N ASP A 155 27.09 8.80 1.55
CA ASP A 155 27.98 9.36 2.58
C ASP A 155 27.24 9.55 3.91
N THR A 156 26.11 10.25 3.88
CA THR A 156 25.34 10.61 5.09
C THR A 156 24.42 9.50 5.57
N LYS A 157 24.12 8.51 4.73
CA LYS A 157 23.13 7.43 4.96
C LYS A 157 21.71 7.95 5.21
N ILE A 158 21.44 9.20 4.84
CA ILE A 158 20.12 9.81 4.97
C ILE A 158 19.26 9.43 3.77
N PHE A 159 18.01 9.04 4.02
CA PHE A 159 17.03 8.74 2.98
C PHE A 159 16.30 9.98 2.51
N SER A 160 16.02 10.05 1.22
CA SER A 160 15.18 11.06 0.59
C SER A 160 14.24 10.41 -0.43
N ALA A 161 13.06 11.01 -0.62
CA ALA A 161 12.23 10.65 -1.77
C ALA A 161 12.88 11.16 -3.06
N GLN A 162 12.64 10.48 -4.17
CA GLN A 162 13.11 10.89 -5.48
C GLN A 162 11.95 11.11 -6.44
N VAL A 163 12.00 12.20 -7.20
CA VAL A 163 11.07 12.44 -8.30
C VAL A 163 11.28 11.35 -9.36
N TRP A 164 10.34 10.41 -9.43
CA TRP A 164 10.48 9.23 -10.28
C TRP A 164 9.47 9.24 -11.41
N ASN A 165 9.94 9.52 -12.60
CA ASN A 165 9.16 9.51 -13.83
C ASN A 165 10.03 8.93 -14.96
N PRO A 166 10.36 7.63 -14.88
CA PRO A 166 11.17 6.97 -15.89
C PRO A 166 10.38 6.79 -17.18
N GLU A 167 11.12 6.57 -18.27
CA GLU A 167 10.51 6.08 -19.50
C GLU A 167 9.80 4.74 -19.25
N PRO A 168 8.65 4.50 -19.90
CA PRO A 168 7.92 3.24 -19.73
C PRO A 168 8.78 2.03 -20.08
N TYR A 169 8.79 1.03 -19.23
CA TYR A 169 9.49 -0.22 -19.51
C TYR A 169 8.77 -1.02 -20.61
N GLU A 170 9.48 -1.35 -21.66
CA GLU A 170 8.96 -2.20 -22.73
C GLU A 170 9.19 -3.69 -22.43
N TRP A 171 8.12 -4.41 -22.16
CA TRP A 171 8.19 -5.86 -21.93
C TRP A 171 8.53 -6.61 -23.21
N LYS A 172 9.66 -7.33 -23.23
CA LYS A 172 10.04 -8.18 -24.35
C LYS A 172 9.04 -9.33 -24.58
N LYS A 173 8.38 -9.81 -23.53
CA LYS A 173 7.31 -10.81 -23.58
C LYS A 173 6.00 -10.15 -23.17
N LYS A 174 5.14 -9.89 -24.14
CA LYS A 174 3.84 -9.23 -23.94
C LYS A 174 2.78 -10.14 -23.32
N THR A 175 2.93 -11.47 -23.46
CA THR A 175 1.99 -12.46 -22.94
C THR A 175 2.75 -13.55 -22.20
N PHE A 176 2.25 -13.87 -21.01
CA PHE A 176 2.71 -15.02 -20.23
C PHE A 176 1.61 -16.10 -20.25
N LYS A 177 2.02 -17.33 -20.63
CA LYS A 177 1.13 -18.50 -20.51
C LYS A 177 1.67 -19.36 -19.38
N PRO A 178 0.90 -19.53 -18.26
CA PRO A 178 1.33 -20.39 -17.16
C PRO A 178 1.58 -21.81 -17.65
N ASN A 179 2.65 -22.42 -17.14
CA ASN A 179 2.86 -23.85 -17.33
C ASN A 179 1.79 -24.63 -16.56
N LYS A 180 1.21 -25.66 -17.19
CA LYS A 180 0.21 -26.56 -16.58
C LYS A 180 0.87 -27.73 -15.84
N SER A 181 2.18 -27.91 -15.94
CA SER A 181 2.94 -28.93 -15.20
C SER A 181 2.96 -28.62 -13.70
N PRO A 182 3.20 -29.60 -12.85
CA PRO A 182 3.46 -29.37 -11.44
C PRO A 182 4.55 -28.34 -11.24
N LEU A 183 4.36 -27.45 -10.24
CA LEU A 183 5.35 -26.42 -9.94
C LEU A 183 6.56 -27.03 -9.24
N LEU A 184 7.74 -26.83 -9.82
CA LEU A 184 9.04 -27.07 -9.21
C LEU A 184 9.59 -25.68 -8.86
N ILE A 185 9.48 -25.32 -7.56
CA ILE A 185 9.73 -23.96 -7.08
C ILE A 185 11.16 -23.88 -6.55
N TYR A 186 11.90 -22.89 -7.01
CA TYR A 186 13.19 -22.47 -6.46
C TYR A 186 12.99 -21.18 -5.68
N GLU A 187 13.16 -21.24 -4.35
CA GLU A 187 13.09 -20.06 -3.50
C GLU A 187 14.49 -19.48 -3.32
N CYS A 188 14.62 -18.16 -3.45
CA CYS A 188 15.93 -17.49 -3.41
C CYS A 188 15.82 -16.02 -3.00
N HIS A 189 16.96 -15.49 -2.58
CA HIS A 189 17.18 -14.07 -2.33
C HIS A 189 18.19 -13.54 -3.32
N VAL A 190 17.85 -12.52 -4.12
CA VAL A 190 18.69 -12.03 -5.22
C VAL A 190 20.09 -11.64 -4.74
N GLY A 191 20.18 -10.88 -3.66
CA GLY A 191 21.44 -10.40 -3.12
C GLY A 191 22.38 -11.48 -2.59
N MET A 192 21.83 -12.67 -2.23
CA MET A 192 22.60 -13.78 -1.63
C MET A 192 22.82 -14.96 -2.59
N ALA A 193 22.20 -14.94 -3.75
CA ALA A 193 22.26 -16.06 -4.71
C ALA A 193 23.53 -16.04 -5.59
N GLN A 194 24.69 -15.78 -5.00
CA GLN A 194 25.98 -15.72 -5.69
C GLN A 194 27.14 -16.09 -4.74
N ASP A 195 28.31 -16.37 -5.34
CA ASP A 195 29.53 -16.79 -4.61
C ASP A 195 30.45 -15.60 -4.26
N ALA A 196 30.26 -14.43 -4.85
CA ALA A 196 31.07 -13.26 -4.58
C ALA A 196 30.72 -12.66 -3.21
N GLU A 197 31.75 -12.18 -2.47
CA GLU A 197 31.60 -11.55 -1.14
C GLU A 197 30.98 -10.14 -1.23
N LYS A 198 29.82 -10.03 -1.84
CA LYS A 198 29.04 -8.78 -2.00
C LYS A 198 27.56 -9.10 -2.15
N VAL A 199 26.72 -8.09 -2.00
CA VAL A 199 25.29 -8.21 -2.36
C VAL A 199 25.14 -8.29 -3.88
N GLY A 200 24.46 -9.33 -4.38
CA GLY A 200 24.22 -9.53 -5.80
C GLY A 200 23.21 -8.53 -6.36
N THR A 201 23.37 -8.16 -7.62
CA THR A 201 22.44 -7.30 -8.33
C THR A 201 21.38 -8.12 -9.07
N TYR A 202 20.25 -7.51 -9.44
CA TYR A 202 19.21 -8.14 -10.27
C TYR A 202 19.76 -8.59 -11.65
N ASN A 203 20.70 -7.83 -12.21
CA ASN A 203 21.33 -8.21 -13.48
C ASN A 203 22.21 -9.45 -13.33
N GLU A 204 23.05 -9.51 -12.29
CA GLU A 204 23.87 -10.69 -12.01
C GLU A 204 23.00 -11.93 -11.73
N PHE A 205 21.94 -11.77 -10.98
CA PHE A 205 20.96 -12.85 -10.75
C PHE A 205 20.36 -13.35 -12.07
N ARG A 206 19.90 -12.43 -12.92
CA ARG A 206 19.34 -12.76 -14.24
C ARG A 206 20.33 -13.50 -15.13
N GLU A 207 21.59 -13.07 -15.14
CA GLU A 207 22.61 -13.57 -16.08
C GLU A 207 23.29 -14.84 -15.57
N ASN A 208 23.53 -14.95 -14.27
CA ASN A 208 24.32 -16.04 -13.70
C ASN A 208 23.49 -17.10 -12.96
N VAL A 209 22.39 -16.72 -12.32
CA VAL A 209 21.60 -17.63 -11.46
C VAL A 209 20.43 -18.25 -12.24
N LEU A 210 19.61 -17.44 -12.91
CA LEU A 210 18.41 -17.92 -13.61
C LEU A 210 18.71 -19.03 -14.64
N PRO A 211 19.80 -18.98 -15.45
CA PRO A 211 20.11 -20.05 -16.39
C PRO A 211 20.39 -21.37 -15.69
N ARG A 212 21.08 -21.36 -14.54
CA ARG A 212 21.37 -22.56 -13.74
C ARG A 212 20.08 -23.16 -13.15
N VAL A 213 19.27 -22.34 -12.50
CA VAL A 213 17.97 -22.74 -11.93
C VAL A 213 17.08 -23.40 -13.00
N LYS A 214 17.07 -22.83 -14.20
CA LYS A 214 16.34 -23.40 -15.34
C LYS A 214 16.96 -24.76 -15.82
N ALA A 215 18.27 -24.84 -15.88
CA ALA A 215 18.98 -26.07 -16.29
C ALA A 215 18.71 -27.22 -15.31
N ASP A 216 18.58 -26.91 -14.02
CA ASP A 216 18.24 -27.87 -12.95
C ASP A 216 16.76 -28.32 -12.98
N GLY A 217 15.95 -27.79 -13.92
CA GLY A 217 14.59 -28.24 -14.17
C GLY A 217 13.51 -27.47 -13.40
N TYR A 218 13.86 -26.47 -12.62
CA TYR A 218 12.86 -25.62 -11.95
C TYR A 218 12.06 -24.80 -12.98
N ASN A 219 10.76 -24.65 -12.72
CA ASN A 219 9.83 -23.94 -13.61
C ASN A 219 9.11 -22.76 -12.94
N CYS A 220 9.41 -22.51 -11.67
CA CYS A 220 8.91 -21.40 -10.88
C CYS A 220 10.01 -20.88 -9.96
N ILE A 221 10.06 -19.56 -9.77
CA ILE A 221 10.95 -18.91 -8.82
C ILE A 221 10.12 -18.14 -7.82
N GLN A 222 10.41 -18.32 -6.54
CA GLN A 222 9.89 -17.51 -5.45
C GLN A 222 11.02 -16.62 -4.94
N ILE A 223 10.91 -15.32 -5.20
CA ILE A 223 11.94 -14.35 -4.82
C ILE A 223 11.55 -13.70 -3.50
N MET A 224 12.44 -13.83 -2.50
CA MET A 224 12.33 -13.14 -1.23
C MET A 224 12.75 -11.67 -1.38
N ALA A 225 12.10 -10.77 -0.65
CA ALA A 225 12.47 -9.36 -0.53
C ALA A 225 12.78 -8.68 -1.89
N ILE A 226 11.95 -8.95 -2.92
CA ILE A 226 12.20 -8.42 -4.28
C ILE A 226 12.19 -6.89 -4.35
N GLN A 227 11.58 -6.23 -3.37
CA GLN A 227 11.49 -4.78 -3.34
C GLN A 227 12.82 -4.14 -2.91
N GLU A 228 13.61 -4.86 -2.10
CA GLU A 228 14.88 -4.39 -1.54
C GLU A 228 15.74 -5.59 -1.13
N HIS A 229 17.03 -5.53 -1.43
CA HIS A 229 18.02 -6.53 -1.06
C HIS A 229 19.42 -5.93 -0.99
#